data_5637e5f964e67f6f1763906fe14c8283
#
_entry.id   5637e5f964e67f6f1763906fe14c8283
#
_cell.length_a   1.000
_cell.length_b   1.000
_cell.length_c   1.000
_cell.angle_alpha   90.00
_cell.angle_beta   90.00
_cell.angle_gamma   90.00
#
_symmetry.space_group_name_H-M   'P 1'
#
loop_
_entity.id
_entity.type
_entity.pdbx_description
1 polymer ?
#
loop_
_entity_poly.entity_id
_entity_poly.type
_entity_poly.pdbx_seq_one_letter_code
_entity_poly.pdbx_strand_id
1 'polypeptide(L)'
;MDWYIYAGALVPLTLFPVFPRLSPSEERKLLKESGALALRYTPPVPPGTETPFWYVVCPHYAFDDLSAKMRNQVRRGRSRCVVERLAPETLAEEGWACLRAARVHYGEGVPEEETFRKEIRAQGDPPFEFWGVRVGGVLGAYAICVVEGDRVALSVLKIDPAFFDAYPAYALMDALLEHHVARGGRVMSNGARSVSHETNFQDFLLKFGFGQQYCALRLAYTPLLALAVRGFYPWRGLLRGKGLARGRSLMFQEEIARSTAPLWSPND
;
A
#
# COMPACT_ATOMS: atom_id res chain seq x y z
N MET A 1 15.80 -4.62 11.70
CA MET A 1 14.85 -3.97 10.77
C MET A 1 15.56 -3.82 9.45
N ASP A 2 15.01 -4.42 8.43
CA ASP A 2 15.60 -4.42 7.10
C ASP A 2 15.09 -3.22 6.29
N TRP A 3 15.89 -2.80 5.30
CA TRP A 3 15.60 -1.63 4.47
C TRP A 3 15.78 -2.00 3.00
N TYR A 4 14.96 -1.42 2.13
CA TYR A 4 15.08 -1.62 0.69
C TYR A 4 14.85 -0.31 -0.07
N ILE A 5 15.32 -0.24 -1.31
CA ILE A 5 15.12 0.94 -2.15
C ILE A 5 13.82 0.79 -2.94
N TYR A 6 12.88 1.71 -2.70
CA TYR A 6 11.62 1.79 -3.43
C TYR A 6 11.42 3.19 -3.98
N ALA A 7 11.21 3.28 -5.29
CA ALA A 7 11.01 4.56 -6.00
C ALA A 7 12.09 5.63 -5.72
N GLY A 8 13.34 5.19 -5.52
CA GLY A 8 14.49 6.06 -5.27
C GLY A 8 14.70 6.48 -3.81
N ALA A 9 13.86 6.03 -2.90
CA ALA A 9 14.02 6.24 -1.46
C ALA A 9 14.29 4.92 -0.74
N LEU A 10 15.13 4.96 0.29
CA LEU A 10 15.29 3.88 1.24
C LEU A 10 14.07 3.84 2.16
N VAL A 11 13.38 2.70 2.22
CA VAL A 11 12.17 2.52 3.02
C VAL A 11 12.31 1.28 3.91
N PRO A 12 11.70 1.25 5.10
CA PRO A 12 11.77 0.10 5.97
C PRO A 12 10.93 -1.06 5.42
N LEU A 13 11.49 -2.27 5.51
CA LEU A 13 10.76 -3.51 5.26
C LEU A 13 10.05 -3.93 6.55
N THR A 14 8.93 -3.28 6.86
CA THR A 14 8.14 -3.58 8.07
C THR A 14 6.66 -3.53 7.76
N LEU A 15 5.90 -4.40 8.42
CA LEU A 15 4.45 -4.36 8.34
C LEU A 15 3.88 -3.45 9.42
N PHE A 16 2.90 -2.61 9.05
CA PHE A 16 2.18 -1.79 10.02
C PHE A 16 1.49 -2.66 11.09
N PRO A 17 1.45 -2.21 12.35
CA PRO A 17 1.88 -0.91 12.86
C PRO A 17 3.29 -0.87 13.48
N VAL A 18 4.30 -1.43 12.86
CA VAL A 18 5.68 -1.29 13.33
C VAL A 18 6.32 -0.06 12.72
N PHE A 19 6.87 0.80 13.56
CA PHE A 19 7.44 2.09 13.17
C PHE A 19 8.91 2.18 13.53
N PRO A 20 9.80 2.54 12.58
CA PRO A 20 11.18 2.85 12.90
C PRO A 20 11.25 4.15 13.70
N ARG A 21 12.13 4.16 14.71
CA ARG A 21 12.54 5.37 15.42
C ARG A 21 14.03 5.56 15.16
N LEU A 22 14.37 6.60 14.44
CA LEU A 22 15.74 6.89 14.05
C LEU A 22 16.15 8.28 14.53
N SER A 23 17.33 8.36 15.10
CA SER A 23 18.01 9.63 15.34
C SER A 23 18.53 10.22 14.01
N PRO A 24 18.80 11.54 13.95
CA PRO A 24 19.40 12.15 12.76
C PRO A 24 20.78 11.57 12.38
N SER A 25 21.52 10.98 13.33
CA SER A 25 22.78 10.29 13.09
C SER A 25 22.58 8.94 12.39
N GLU A 26 21.56 8.19 12.81
CA GLU A 26 21.19 6.91 12.19
C GLU A 26 20.62 7.11 10.78
N GLU A 27 19.80 8.15 10.56
CA GLU A 27 19.33 8.52 9.22
C GLU A 27 20.48 8.76 8.26
N ARG A 28 21.49 9.56 8.70
CA ARG A 28 22.69 9.84 7.89
C ARG A 28 23.52 8.60 7.63
N LYS A 29 23.66 7.73 8.63
CA LYS A 29 24.38 6.45 8.50
C LYS A 29 23.71 5.56 7.46
N LEU A 30 22.40 5.36 7.56
CA LEU A 30 21.62 4.57 6.60
C LEU A 30 21.72 5.10 5.18
N LEU A 31 21.59 6.41 4.97
CA LEU A 31 21.74 7.03 3.65
C LEU A 31 23.15 6.80 3.07
N LYS A 32 24.21 6.91 3.91
CA LYS A 32 25.59 6.69 3.48
C LYS A 32 25.86 5.23 3.10
N GLU A 33 25.38 4.29 3.93
CA GLU A 33 25.62 2.86 3.73
C GLU A 33 24.81 2.27 2.56
N SER A 34 23.59 2.75 2.36
CA SER A 34 22.72 2.29 1.26
C SER A 34 23.03 2.92 -0.10
N GLY A 35 23.70 4.07 -0.12
CA GLY A 35 23.87 4.89 -1.32
C GLY A 35 22.56 5.54 -1.82
N ALA A 36 21.46 5.44 -1.06
CA ALA A 36 20.20 6.06 -1.42
C ALA A 36 20.27 7.59 -1.27
N LEU A 37 19.55 8.31 -2.13
CA LEU A 37 19.47 9.76 -2.09
C LEU A 37 18.48 10.29 -1.05
N ALA A 38 17.48 9.48 -0.71
CA ALA A 38 16.46 9.80 0.26
C ALA A 38 16.15 8.61 1.16
N LEU A 39 15.74 8.89 2.39
CA LEU A 39 15.18 7.95 3.35
C LEU A 39 13.75 8.37 3.62
N ARG A 40 12.82 7.43 3.59
CA ARG A 40 11.40 7.67 3.86
C ARG A 40 10.86 6.63 4.83
N TYR A 41 10.25 7.09 5.90
CA TYR A 41 9.58 6.22 6.86
C TYR A 41 8.45 6.96 7.58
N THR A 42 7.67 6.19 8.33
CA THR A 42 6.46 6.67 8.99
C THR A 42 6.66 6.55 10.50
N PRO A 43 6.98 7.62 11.22
CA PRO A 43 7.00 7.59 12.68
C PRO A 43 5.59 7.73 13.26
N PRO A 44 5.34 7.21 14.47
CA PRO A 44 4.09 7.43 15.18
C PRO A 44 3.98 8.90 15.61
N VAL A 45 2.75 9.34 15.87
CA VAL A 45 2.47 10.62 16.54
C VAL A 45 1.87 10.36 17.92
N PRO A 46 1.90 11.34 18.84
CA PRO A 46 1.27 11.20 20.14
C PRO A 46 -0.21 10.82 20.03
N PRO A 47 -0.76 10.02 20.95
CA PRO A 47 -2.17 9.66 20.95
C PRO A 47 -3.08 10.90 20.94
N GLY A 48 -4.15 10.85 20.14
CA GLY A 48 -5.10 11.96 20.01
C GLY A 48 -4.65 13.08 19.05
N THR A 49 -3.48 12.96 18.41
CA THR A 49 -3.00 13.91 17.42
C THR A 49 -3.54 13.55 16.04
N GLU A 50 -4.30 14.45 15.43
CA GLU A 50 -4.75 14.32 14.04
C GLU A 50 -3.72 14.88 13.07
N THR A 51 -3.48 14.19 11.96
CA THR A 51 -2.55 14.63 10.91
C THR A 51 -3.17 14.41 9.52
N PRO A 52 -2.68 15.09 8.48
CA PRO A 52 -3.10 14.82 7.11
C PRO A 52 -2.56 13.49 6.56
N PHE A 53 -1.79 12.75 7.37
CA PHE A 53 -1.19 11.48 6.99
C PHE A 53 -1.56 10.37 7.99
N TRP A 54 -2.05 9.25 7.49
CA TRP A 54 -2.52 8.12 8.29
C TRP A 54 -2.26 6.80 7.59
N TYR A 55 -2.37 5.72 8.34
CA TYR A 55 -2.43 4.35 7.86
C TYR A 55 -3.74 3.69 8.30
N VAL A 56 -4.05 2.55 7.71
CA VAL A 56 -5.26 1.80 8.06
C VAL A 56 -4.93 0.41 8.56
N VAL A 57 -5.61 -0.02 9.61
CA VAL A 57 -5.49 -1.36 10.20
C VAL A 57 -6.85 -1.95 10.52
N CYS A 58 -6.97 -3.27 10.39
CA CYS A 58 -8.13 -4.04 10.78
C CYS A 58 -7.69 -5.11 11.79
N PRO A 59 -7.85 -4.86 13.10
CA PRO A 59 -7.52 -5.82 14.15
C PRO A 59 -8.66 -6.80 14.44
N HIS A 60 -9.86 -6.49 13.97
CA HIS A 60 -11.05 -7.30 14.16
C HIS A 60 -11.95 -7.21 12.93
N TYR A 61 -12.55 -8.32 12.53
CA TYR A 61 -13.51 -8.39 11.44
C TYR A 61 -14.66 -9.32 11.79
N ALA A 62 -15.89 -8.82 11.65
CA ALA A 62 -17.10 -9.63 11.63
C ALA A 62 -18.01 -9.13 10.51
N PHE A 63 -18.47 -10.05 9.67
CA PHE A 63 -19.38 -9.71 8.55
C PHE A 63 -20.63 -8.95 9.01
N ASP A 64 -21.15 -9.29 10.19
CA ASP A 64 -22.38 -8.68 10.72
C ASP A 64 -22.20 -7.24 11.20
N ASP A 65 -20.95 -6.82 11.49
CA ASP A 65 -20.61 -5.45 11.86
C ASP A 65 -20.62 -4.50 10.65
N LEU A 66 -20.58 -5.06 9.44
CA LEU A 66 -20.64 -4.25 8.22
C LEU A 66 -22.02 -3.59 8.07
N SER A 67 -22.03 -2.41 7.44
CA SER A 67 -23.29 -1.76 7.07
C SER A 67 -24.16 -2.65 6.16
N ALA A 68 -25.48 -2.46 6.19
CA ALA A 68 -26.40 -3.24 5.35
C ALA A 68 -26.06 -3.15 3.85
N LYS A 69 -25.60 -1.97 3.39
CA LYS A 69 -25.11 -1.77 2.02
C LYS A 69 -23.89 -2.64 1.73
N MET A 70 -22.90 -2.63 2.63
CA MET A 70 -21.69 -3.43 2.48
C MET A 70 -21.97 -4.92 2.49
N ARG A 71 -22.79 -5.41 3.45
CA ARG A 71 -23.22 -6.82 3.48
C ARG A 71 -23.88 -7.25 2.17
N ASN A 72 -24.72 -6.40 1.58
CA ASN A 72 -25.35 -6.70 0.29
C ASN A 72 -24.31 -6.79 -0.85
N GLN A 73 -23.35 -5.90 -0.90
CA GLN A 73 -22.29 -5.92 -1.91
C GLN A 73 -21.40 -7.17 -1.77
N VAL A 74 -21.03 -7.54 -0.53
CA VAL A 74 -20.29 -8.77 -0.25
C VAL A 74 -21.09 -10.01 -0.66
N ARG A 75 -22.41 -10.10 -0.31
CA ARG A 75 -23.26 -11.21 -0.73
C ARG A 75 -23.34 -11.36 -2.25
N ARG A 76 -23.45 -10.22 -2.97
CA ARG A 76 -23.43 -10.23 -4.45
C ARG A 76 -22.09 -10.72 -4.99
N GLY A 77 -20.97 -10.28 -4.40
CA GLY A 77 -19.65 -10.78 -4.74
C GLY A 77 -19.52 -12.29 -4.50
N ARG A 78 -19.87 -12.76 -3.28
CA ARG A 78 -19.85 -14.19 -2.92
C ARG A 78 -20.69 -15.07 -3.86
N SER A 79 -21.82 -14.55 -4.36
CA SER A 79 -22.71 -15.32 -5.26
C SER A 79 -22.23 -15.36 -6.72
N ARG A 80 -21.33 -14.47 -7.14
CA ARG A 80 -20.89 -14.33 -8.54
C ARG A 80 -19.43 -14.67 -8.75
N CYS A 81 -18.67 -14.76 -7.67
CA CYS A 81 -17.22 -14.92 -7.68
C CYS A 81 -16.81 -16.15 -6.86
N VAL A 82 -15.76 -16.81 -7.29
CA VAL A 82 -15.03 -17.81 -6.51
C VAL A 82 -13.72 -17.20 -6.08
N VAL A 83 -13.50 -17.12 -4.75
CA VAL A 83 -12.23 -16.65 -4.18
C VAL A 83 -11.39 -17.85 -3.80
N GLU A 84 -10.14 -17.86 -4.22
CA GLU A 84 -9.21 -18.96 -3.99
C GLU A 84 -7.80 -18.47 -3.68
N ARG A 85 -7.01 -19.30 -2.99
CA ARG A 85 -5.57 -19.09 -2.86
C ARG A 85 -4.89 -19.60 -4.12
N LEU A 86 -3.98 -18.81 -4.69
CA LEU A 86 -3.25 -19.14 -5.90
C LEU A 86 -1.83 -19.56 -5.57
N ALA A 87 -1.28 -20.48 -6.37
CA ALA A 87 0.17 -20.65 -6.44
C ALA A 87 0.79 -19.44 -7.18
N PRO A 88 2.06 -19.09 -6.87
CA PRO A 88 2.75 -18.01 -7.58
C PRO A 88 2.80 -18.23 -9.09
N GLU A 89 2.97 -19.48 -9.55
CA GLU A 89 2.98 -19.87 -10.96
C GLU A 89 1.64 -19.55 -11.63
N THR A 90 0.53 -19.88 -10.98
CA THR A 90 -0.82 -19.59 -11.50
C THR A 90 -1.03 -18.09 -11.66
N LEU A 91 -0.65 -17.28 -10.65
CA LEU A 91 -0.75 -15.84 -10.76
C LEU A 91 0.19 -15.28 -11.84
N ALA A 92 1.40 -15.81 -11.97
CA ALA A 92 2.34 -15.40 -13.02
C ALA A 92 1.79 -15.63 -14.44
N GLU A 93 1.04 -16.69 -14.64
CA GLU A 93 0.46 -17.06 -15.94
C GLU A 93 -0.83 -16.29 -16.25
N GLU A 94 -1.74 -16.18 -15.27
CA GLU A 94 -3.08 -15.66 -15.49
C GLU A 94 -3.23 -14.15 -15.09
N GLY A 95 -2.39 -13.67 -14.16
CA GLY A 95 -2.58 -12.37 -13.52
C GLY A 95 -2.26 -11.16 -14.39
N TRP A 96 -1.42 -11.32 -15.43
CA TRP A 96 -0.99 -10.18 -16.23
C TRP A 96 -2.15 -9.52 -16.99
N ALA A 97 -3.11 -10.27 -17.51
CA ALA A 97 -4.28 -9.72 -18.19
C ALA A 97 -5.08 -8.80 -17.26
N CYS A 98 -5.33 -9.25 -16.03
CA CYS A 98 -6.00 -8.46 -14.99
C CYS A 98 -5.18 -7.20 -14.61
N LEU A 99 -3.86 -7.33 -14.43
CA LEU A 99 -2.98 -6.19 -14.16
C LEU A 99 -3.04 -5.16 -15.29
N ARG A 100 -2.91 -5.61 -16.53
CA ARG A 100 -2.95 -4.75 -17.72
C ARG A 100 -4.27 -3.98 -17.79
N ALA A 101 -5.40 -4.69 -17.68
CA ALA A 101 -6.73 -4.07 -17.73
C ALA A 101 -6.91 -3.02 -16.62
N ALA A 102 -6.50 -3.32 -15.38
CA ALA A 102 -6.54 -2.39 -14.27
C ALA A 102 -5.68 -1.14 -14.52
N ARG A 103 -4.42 -1.32 -14.97
CA ARG A 103 -3.50 -0.20 -15.21
C ARG A 103 -3.94 0.69 -16.37
N VAL A 104 -4.44 0.11 -17.46
CA VAL A 104 -5.01 0.87 -18.57
C VAL A 104 -6.19 1.71 -18.13
N HIS A 105 -7.09 1.13 -17.31
CA HIS A 105 -8.24 1.85 -16.76
C HIS A 105 -7.85 3.08 -15.92
N TYR A 106 -6.78 2.96 -15.13
CA TYR A 106 -6.29 4.07 -14.30
C TYR A 106 -5.25 4.96 -15.00
N GLY A 107 -4.95 4.73 -16.28
CA GLY A 107 -3.96 5.51 -17.03
C GLY A 107 -2.51 5.32 -16.53
N GLU A 108 -2.23 4.17 -15.90
CA GLU A 108 -0.90 3.80 -15.43
C GLU A 108 -0.09 3.10 -16.53
N GLY A 109 1.25 3.19 -16.44
CA GLY A 109 2.14 2.41 -17.31
C GLY A 109 2.00 0.91 -17.05
N VAL A 110 1.86 0.12 -18.12
CA VAL A 110 1.77 -1.35 -18.04
C VAL A 110 3.18 -1.93 -18.18
N PRO A 111 3.65 -2.81 -17.26
CA PRO A 111 4.91 -3.52 -17.43
C PRO A 111 4.78 -4.53 -18.58
N GLU A 112 5.91 -4.98 -19.08
CA GLU A 112 5.93 -6.13 -19.98
C GLU A 112 5.49 -7.40 -19.23
N GLU A 113 4.81 -8.30 -19.95
CA GLU A 113 4.27 -9.54 -19.39
C GLU A 113 5.34 -10.40 -18.75
N GLU A 114 6.49 -10.54 -19.41
CA GLU A 114 7.60 -11.34 -18.90
C GLU A 114 8.22 -10.75 -17.63
N THR A 115 8.27 -9.42 -17.52
CA THR A 115 8.69 -8.74 -16.30
C THR A 115 7.75 -9.05 -15.13
N PHE A 116 6.44 -8.95 -15.36
CA PHE A 116 5.43 -9.32 -14.36
C PHE A 116 5.58 -10.77 -13.93
N ARG A 117 5.68 -11.72 -14.89
CA ARG A 117 5.84 -13.15 -14.59
C ARG A 117 7.08 -13.43 -13.74
N LYS A 118 8.20 -12.81 -14.10
CA LYS A 118 9.45 -12.94 -13.36
C LYS A 118 9.34 -12.37 -11.93
N GLU A 119 8.72 -11.21 -11.77
CA GLU A 119 8.54 -10.59 -10.46
C GLU A 119 7.64 -11.46 -9.55
N ILE A 120 6.55 -12.02 -10.06
CA ILE A 120 5.67 -12.90 -9.27
C ILE A 120 6.39 -14.18 -8.87
N ARG A 121 7.09 -14.85 -9.80
CA ARG A 121 7.83 -16.09 -9.49
C ARG A 121 8.99 -15.86 -8.52
N ALA A 122 9.55 -14.66 -8.49
CA ALA A 122 10.60 -14.32 -7.54
C ALA A 122 10.08 -14.10 -6.11
N GLN A 123 8.76 -13.90 -5.94
CA GLN A 123 8.11 -13.79 -4.65
C GLN A 123 7.74 -15.19 -4.14
N GLY A 124 8.59 -15.76 -3.27
CA GLY A 124 8.35 -17.07 -2.68
C GLY A 124 7.22 -17.08 -1.65
N ASP A 125 6.60 -18.24 -1.47
CA ASP A 125 5.63 -18.48 -0.40
C ASP A 125 6.31 -19.34 0.69
N PRO A 126 6.37 -18.95 1.96
CA PRO A 126 6.13 -17.62 2.54
C PRO A 126 7.26 -16.60 2.25
N PRO A 127 7.12 -15.29 2.52
CA PRO A 127 6.02 -14.65 3.28
C PRO A 127 4.85 -14.17 2.41
N PHE A 128 4.91 -14.38 1.10
CA PHE A 128 3.86 -13.91 0.19
C PHE A 128 2.72 -14.92 0.10
N GLU A 129 1.49 -14.40 0.07
CA GLU A 129 0.28 -15.15 -0.22
C GLU A 129 -0.46 -14.51 -1.40
N PHE A 130 -0.84 -15.32 -2.35
CA PHE A 130 -1.52 -14.90 -3.58
C PHE A 130 -2.98 -15.34 -3.54
N TRP A 131 -3.89 -14.41 -3.78
CA TRP A 131 -5.33 -14.65 -3.76
C TRP A 131 -5.95 -14.22 -5.07
N GLY A 132 -6.81 -15.04 -5.63
CA GLY A 132 -7.51 -14.79 -6.89
C GLY A 132 -9.02 -14.75 -6.71
N VAL A 133 -9.68 -14.06 -7.62
CA VAL A 133 -11.14 -14.07 -7.76
C VAL A 133 -11.49 -14.45 -9.18
N ARG A 134 -12.19 -15.58 -9.31
CA ARG A 134 -12.71 -15.99 -10.61
C ARG A 134 -14.15 -15.58 -10.80
N VAL A 135 -14.44 -15.05 -11.98
CA VAL A 135 -15.77 -14.70 -12.45
C VAL A 135 -16.01 -15.46 -13.75
N GLY A 136 -16.95 -16.42 -13.76
CA GLY A 136 -17.16 -17.27 -14.93
C GLY A 136 -15.92 -18.08 -15.33
N GLY A 137 -15.05 -18.46 -14.37
CA GLY A 137 -13.80 -19.19 -14.62
C GLY A 137 -12.59 -18.31 -14.97
N VAL A 138 -12.77 -17.02 -15.26
CA VAL A 138 -11.69 -16.07 -15.61
C VAL A 138 -11.18 -15.36 -14.36
N LEU A 139 -9.86 -15.15 -14.23
CA LEU A 139 -9.26 -14.39 -13.14
C LEU A 139 -9.59 -12.89 -13.31
N GLY A 140 -10.61 -12.42 -12.61
CA GLY A 140 -11.11 -11.04 -12.69
C GLY A 140 -10.51 -10.10 -11.65
N ALA A 141 -9.89 -10.63 -10.58
CA ALA A 141 -9.16 -9.84 -9.59
C ALA A 141 -8.13 -10.70 -8.88
N TYR A 142 -7.10 -10.05 -8.31
CA TYR A 142 -6.15 -10.71 -7.43
C TYR A 142 -5.62 -9.77 -6.35
N ALA A 143 -5.15 -10.37 -5.26
CA ALA A 143 -4.41 -9.69 -4.20
C ALA A 143 -3.10 -10.41 -3.89
N ILE A 144 -2.12 -9.64 -3.43
CA ILE A 144 -0.88 -10.15 -2.86
C ILE A 144 -0.80 -9.65 -1.43
N CYS A 145 -0.71 -10.57 -0.49
CA CYS A 145 -0.54 -10.29 0.92
C CYS A 145 0.89 -10.68 1.35
N VAL A 146 1.46 -9.95 2.28
CA VAL A 146 2.69 -10.32 2.99
C VAL A 146 2.31 -10.69 4.41
N VAL A 147 2.69 -11.88 4.87
CA VAL A 147 2.30 -12.41 6.18
C VAL A 147 3.53 -12.60 7.05
N GLU A 148 3.58 -11.92 8.19
CA GLU A 148 4.66 -12.01 9.17
C GLU A 148 4.08 -12.13 10.58
N GLY A 149 4.16 -13.33 11.17
CA GLY A 149 3.64 -13.59 12.50
C GLY A 149 2.14 -13.25 12.63
N ASP A 150 1.84 -12.27 13.47
CA ASP A 150 0.48 -11.77 13.74
C ASP A 150 0.01 -10.64 12.80
N ARG A 151 0.77 -10.34 11.73
CA ARG A 151 0.50 -9.21 10.83
C ARG A 151 0.35 -9.65 9.39
N VAL A 152 -0.53 -8.95 8.68
CA VAL A 152 -0.75 -9.12 7.24
C VAL A 152 -0.77 -7.77 6.57
N ALA A 153 0.06 -7.59 5.56
CA ALA A 153 -0.01 -6.42 4.68
C ALA A 153 -0.70 -6.79 3.37
N LEU A 154 -1.76 -6.07 3.03
CA LEU A 154 -2.34 -6.09 1.69
C LEU A 154 -1.47 -5.21 0.78
N SER A 155 -0.50 -5.83 0.10
CA SER A 155 0.48 -5.11 -0.72
C SER A 155 -0.06 -4.75 -2.11
N VAL A 156 -0.83 -5.63 -2.71
CA VAL A 156 -1.39 -5.46 -4.05
C VAL A 156 -2.86 -5.85 -4.04
N LEU A 157 -3.68 -5.06 -4.71
CA LEU A 157 -5.03 -5.41 -5.14
C LEU A 157 -5.21 -4.90 -6.57
N LYS A 158 -5.55 -5.80 -7.48
CA LYS A 158 -5.84 -5.48 -8.87
C LYS A 158 -7.19 -6.10 -9.26
N ILE A 159 -7.97 -5.34 -10.02
CA ILE A 159 -9.29 -5.75 -10.46
C ILE A 159 -9.40 -5.37 -11.93
N ASP A 160 -9.77 -6.32 -12.76
CA ASP A 160 -10.13 -6.05 -14.14
C ASP A 160 -11.49 -5.32 -14.17
N PRO A 161 -11.55 -4.10 -14.75
CA PRO A 161 -12.78 -3.31 -14.81
C PRO A 161 -13.95 -4.02 -15.49
N ALA A 162 -13.67 -4.94 -16.41
CA ALA A 162 -14.71 -5.73 -17.08
C ALA A 162 -15.59 -6.53 -16.10
N PHE A 163 -15.09 -6.80 -14.88
CA PHE A 163 -15.78 -7.59 -13.87
C PHE A 163 -16.34 -6.77 -12.69
N PHE A 164 -16.32 -5.44 -12.74
CA PHE A 164 -16.80 -4.60 -11.62
C PHE A 164 -18.23 -4.94 -11.18
N ASP A 165 -19.09 -5.28 -12.12
CA ASP A 165 -20.50 -5.64 -11.84
C ASP A 165 -20.66 -6.97 -11.10
N ALA A 166 -19.63 -7.82 -11.07
CA ALA A 166 -19.58 -9.04 -10.29
C ALA A 166 -19.13 -8.80 -8.83
N TYR A 167 -18.71 -7.60 -8.47
CA TYR A 167 -18.24 -7.23 -7.12
C TYR A 167 -17.01 -8.01 -6.63
N PRO A 168 -15.99 -8.28 -7.47
CA PRO A 168 -14.86 -9.12 -7.08
C PRO A 168 -14.04 -8.54 -5.93
N ALA A 169 -13.89 -7.19 -5.84
CA ALA A 169 -13.20 -6.54 -4.72
C ALA A 169 -13.86 -6.82 -3.37
N TYR A 170 -15.20 -6.87 -3.34
CA TYR A 170 -15.95 -7.13 -2.12
C TYR A 170 -15.84 -8.59 -1.68
N ALA A 171 -15.90 -9.53 -2.62
CA ALA A 171 -15.69 -10.94 -2.33
C ALA A 171 -14.28 -11.21 -1.82
N LEU A 172 -13.27 -10.61 -2.47
CA LEU A 172 -11.87 -10.80 -2.12
C LEU A 172 -11.54 -10.22 -0.74
N MET A 173 -11.92 -8.97 -0.48
CA MET A 173 -11.66 -8.34 0.82
C MET A 173 -12.32 -9.07 1.97
N ASP A 174 -13.57 -9.49 1.80
CA ASP A 174 -14.28 -10.28 2.79
C ASP A 174 -13.57 -11.62 3.06
N ALA A 175 -13.17 -12.35 2.02
CA ALA A 175 -12.43 -13.62 2.17
C ALA A 175 -11.08 -13.44 2.86
N LEU A 176 -10.33 -12.39 2.51
CA LEU A 176 -9.05 -12.06 3.15
C LEU A 176 -9.23 -11.74 4.63
N LEU A 177 -10.22 -10.91 4.97
CA LEU A 177 -10.50 -10.52 6.36
C LEU A 177 -11.02 -11.70 7.17
N GLU A 178 -11.88 -12.52 6.61
CA GLU A 178 -12.36 -13.75 7.25
C GLU A 178 -11.20 -14.71 7.53
N HIS A 179 -10.31 -14.91 6.56
CA HIS A 179 -9.19 -15.83 6.69
C HIS A 179 -8.12 -15.33 7.68
N HIS A 180 -7.67 -14.08 7.52
CA HIS A 180 -6.53 -13.58 8.28
C HIS A 180 -6.91 -12.97 9.62
N VAL A 181 -8.02 -12.23 9.68
CA VAL A 181 -8.39 -11.45 10.86
C VAL A 181 -9.37 -12.26 11.72
N ALA A 182 -10.54 -12.65 11.19
CA ALA A 182 -11.57 -13.30 11.99
C ALA A 182 -11.13 -14.69 12.47
N ARG A 183 -10.61 -15.54 11.58
CA ARG A 183 -10.14 -16.89 11.92
C ARG A 183 -8.68 -16.94 12.34
N GLY A 184 -7.84 -16.16 11.69
CA GLY A 184 -6.39 -16.17 11.89
C GLY A 184 -5.90 -15.34 13.07
N GLY A 185 -6.75 -14.47 13.66
CA GLY A 185 -6.40 -13.59 14.78
C GLY A 185 -5.27 -12.59 14.46
N ARG A 186 -5.07 -12.27 13.17
CA ARG A 186 -4.01 -11.36 12.71
C ARG A 186 -4.55 -9.96 12.53
N VAL A 187 -3.65 -8.99 12.58
CA VAL A 187 -3.95 -7.60 12.22
C VAL A 187 -3.63 -7.38 10.74
N MET A 188 -4.63 -6.99 9.96
CA MET A 188 -4.42 -6.67 8.54
C MET A 188 -4.25 -5.16 8.35
N SER A 189 -3.31 -4.76 7.49
CA SER A 189 -3.07 -3.37 7.10
C SER A 189 -2.85 -3.25 5.59
N ASN A 190 -3.19 -2.11 5.01
CA ASN A 190 -2.75 -1.70 3.67
C ASN A 190 -1.64 -0.63 3.73
N GLY A 191 -1.10 -0.38 4.92
CA GLY A 191 -0.07 0.65 5.12
C GLY A 191 -0.64 2.06 5.14
N ALA A 192 0.28 3.03 4.98
CA ALA A 192 -0.08 4.45 4.95
C ALA A 192 -0.74 4.82 3.61
N ARG A 193 -1.49 5.94 3.65
CA ARG A 193 -2.09 6.50 2.43
C ARG A 193 -1.01 6.79 1.37
N SER A 194 -1.43 6.74 0.09
CA SER A 194 -0.51 7.02 -1.01
C SER A 194 0.15 8.40 -0.85
N VAL A 195 1.46 8.43 -1.02
CA VAL A 195 2.27 9.66 -1.03
C VAL A 195 2.58 10.15 -2.45
N SER A 196 2.06 9.49 -3.47
CA SER A 196 2.30 9.83 -4.88
C SER A 196 1.08 10.42 -5.56
N HIS A 197 -0.12 10.06 -5.11
CA HIS A 197 -1.40 10.53 -5.67
C HIS A 197 -2.53 10.29 -4.65
N GLU A 198 -3.63 11.00 -4.81
CA GLU A 198 -4.86 10.73 -4.07
C GLU A 198 -5.51 9.45 -4.56
N THR A 199 -6.05 8.65 -3.63
CA THR A 199 -6.74 7.40 -3.91
C THR A 199 -7.89 7.22 -2.93
N ASN A 200 -9.01 6.70 -3.42
CA ASN A 200 -10.18 6.35 -2.60
C ASN A 200 -10.10 4.91 -2.06
N PHE A 201 -8.96 4.24 -2.24
CA PHE A 201 -8.83 2.83 -1.82
C PHE A 201 -8.93 2.68 -0.31
N GLN A 202 -8.32 3.57 0.47
CA GLN A 202 -8.46 3.53 1.92
C GLN A 202 -9.89 3.79 2.39
N ASP A 203 -10.63 4.67 1.71
CA ASP A 203 -12.07 4.87 2.00
C ASP A 203 -12.90 3.61 1.75
N PHE A 204 -12.50 2.79 0.78
CA PHE A 204 -13.09 1.48 0.57
C PHE A 204 -12.76 0.53 1.74
N LEU A 205 -11.52 0.52 2.23
CA LEU A 205 -11.10 -0.31 3.37
C LEU A 205 -11.79 0.10 4.68
N LEU A 206 -11.98 1.40 4.92
CA LEU A 206 -12.73 1.89 6.10
C LEU A 206 -14.15 1.31 6.15
N LYS A 207 -14.80 1.09 4.99
CA LYS A 207 -16.14 0.45 4.93
C LYS A 207 -16.12 -1.02 5.33
N PHE A 208 -14.94 -1.67 5.33
CA PHE A 208 -14.73 -3.04 5.81
C PHE A 208 -14.30 -3.12 7.28
N GLY A 209 -14.39 -2.02 8.03
CA GLY A 209 -14.04 -1.99 9.46
C GLY A 209 -12.57 -1.71 9.73
N PHE A 210 -11.77 -1.33 8.73
CA PHE A 210 -10.45 -0.80 9.01
C PHE A 210 -10.55 0.49 9.82
N GLY A 211 -9.73 0.60 10.87
CA GLY A 211 -9.54 1.83 11.64
C GLY A 211 -8.45 2.70 11.03
N GLN A 212 -8.72 4.00 10.99
CA GLN A 212 -7.72 5.01 10.61
C GLN A 212 -6.84 5.33 11.83
N GLN A 213 -5.53 5.32 11.61
CA GLN A 213 -4.52 5.66 12.62
C GLN A 213 -3.61 6.77 12.07
N TYR A 214 -3.49 7.87 12.81
CA TYR A 214 -2.65 8.98 12.39
C TYR A 214 -1.17 8.69 12.61
N CYS A 215 -0.34 9.23 11.74
CA CYS A 215 1.10 9.10 11.78
C CYS A 215 1.77 10.32 11.14
N ALA A 216 3.09 10.41 11.24
CA ALA A 216 3.86 11.41 10.50
C ALA A 216 4.55 10.76 9.29
N LEU A 217 4.96 11.57 8.33
CA LEU A 217 5.85 11.18 7.25
C LEU A 217 7.22 11.81 7.49
N ARG A 218 8.24 11.00 7.63
CA ARG A 218 9.61 11.44 7.75
C ARG A 218 10.36 11.26 6.45
N LEU A 219 11.00 12.34 5.98
CA LEU A 219 11.91 12.35 4.85
C LEU A 219 13.27 12.88 5.30
N ALA A 220 14.32 12.12 5.04
CA ALA A 220 15.69 12.58 5.18
C ALA A 220 16.40 12.46 3.83
N TYR A 221 17.31 13.39 3.53
CA TYR A 221 17.95 13.50 2.23
C TYR A 221 19.47 13.56 2.38
N THR A 222 20.18 13.14 1.35
CA THR A 222 21.58 13.51 1.21
C THR A 222 21.72 15.04 1.11
N PRO A 223 22.87 15.63 1.52
CA PRO A 223 23.03 17.09 1.56
C PRO A 223 22.70 17.82 0.25
N LEU A 224 23.12 17.24 -0.89
CA LEU A 224 22.85 17.82 -2.21
C LEU A 224 21.35 17.78 -2.56
N LEU A 225 20.69 16.66 -2.29
CA LEU A 225 19.25 16.56 -2.54
C LEU A 225 18.45 17.46 -1.59
N ALA A 226 18.88 17.57 -0.32
CA ALA A 226 18.25 18.48 0.65
C ALA A 226 18.30 19.95 0.18
N LEU A 227 19.45 20.38 -0.35
CA LEU A 227 19.61 21.72 -0.92
C LEU A 227 18.69 21.93 -2.13
N ALA A 228 18.66 20.97 -3.04
CA ALA A 228 17.78 21.01 -4.21
C ALA A 228 16.30 21.08 -3.81
N VAL A 229 15.85 20.20 -2.90
CA VAL A 229 14.45 20.19 -2.41
C VAL A 229 14.09 21.53 -1.76
N ARG A 230 14.98 22.07 -0.90
CA ARG A 230 14.76 23.40 -0.29
C ARG A 230 14.61 24.51 -1.32
N GLY A 231 15.46 24.54 -2.33
CA GLY A 231 15.46 25.57 -3.38
C GLY A 231 14.24 25.48 -4.29
N PHE A 232 13.78 24.27 -4.61
CA PHE A 232 12.64 24.05 -5.50
C PHE A 232 11.28 24.07 -4.80
N TYR A 233 11.22 23.82 -3.50
CA TYR A 233 9.94 23.71 -2.78
C TYR A 233 9.04 24.96 -2.90
N PRO A 234 9.52 26.22 -2.84
CA PRO A 234 8.70 27.42 -3.07
C PRO A 234 8.02 27.43 -4.45
N TRP A 235 8.66 26.81 -5.44
CA TRP A 235 8.23 26.77 -6.83
C TRP A 235 7.45 25.50 -7.21
N ARG A 236 7.07 24.66 -6.22
CA ARG A 236 6.40 23.38 -6.45
C ARG A 236 5.12 23.47 -7.29
N GLY A 237 4.41 24.60 -7.21
CA GLY A 237 3.22 24.86 -8.01
C GLY A 237 3.47 24.95 -9.53
N LEU A 238 4.73 25.16 -9.93
CA LEU A 238 5.12 25.22 -11.35
C LEU A 238 5.41 23.84 -11.95
N LEU A 239 5.50 22.79 -11.13
CA LEU A 239 5.72 21.41 -11.58
C LEU A 239 4.46 20.82 -12.24
N ARG A 240 4.01 21.43 -13.35
CA ARG A 240 2.85 21.01 -14.14
C ARG A 240 3.33 20.33 -15.41
N GLY A 241 2.73 19.17 -15.75
CA GLY A 241 3.08 18.42 -16.98
C GLY A 241 3.43 16.95 -16.72
N LYS A 242 3.22 16.10 -17.73
CA LYS A 242 3.42 14.64 -17.63
C LYS A 242 4.88 14.26 -17.36
N GLY A 243 5.85 14.98 -17.91
CA GLY A 243 7.28 14.72 -17.73
C GLY A 243 7.82 15.01 -16.31
N LEU A 244 7.06 15.74 -15.49
CA LEU A 244 7.47 16.14 -14.12
C LEU A 244 6.81 15.31 -13.00
N ALA A 245 6.23 14.16 -13.32
CA ALA A 245 5.48 13.34 -12.36
C ALA A 245 6.31 12.95 -11.11
N ARG A 246 7.60 12.59 -11.28
CA ARG A 246 8.49 12.27 -10.16
C ARG A 246 8.75 13.48 -9.26
N GLY A 247 8.99 14.65 -9.85
CA GLY A 247 9.19 15.90 -9.09
C GLY A 247 7.94 16.29 -8.31
N ARG A 248 6.75 16.17 -8.91
CA ARG A 248 5.47 16.41 -8.22
C ARG A 248 5.26 15.46 -7.06
N SER A 249 5.51 14.17 -7.25
CA SER A 249 5.40 13.17 -6.18
C SER A 249 6.34 13.50 -5.02
N LEU A 250 7.59 13.90 -5.31
CA LEU A 250 8.55 14.31 -4.27
C LEU A 250 8.07 15.55 -3.51
N MET A 251 7.56 16.57 -4.21
CA MET A 251 7.06 17.78 -3.56
C MET A 251 5.79 17.54 -2.74
N PHE A 252 4.93 16.65 -3.19
CA PHE A 252 3.75 16.23 -2.42
C PHE A 252 4.15 15.51 -1.13
N GLN A 253 5.12 14.60 -1.20
CA GLN A 253 5.69 13.95 -0.02
C GLN A 253 6.31 14.95 0.95
N GLU A 254 7.07 15.91 0.43
CA GLU A 254 7.71 16.98 1.22
C GLU A 254 6.67 17.86 1.92
N GLU A 255 5.55 18.15 1.28
CA GLU A 255 4.45 18.90 1.88
C GLU A 255 3.82 18.15 3.06
N ILE A 256 3.55 16.87 2.91
CA ILE A 256 3.08 16.00 4.00
C ILE A 256 4.12 15.96 5.12
N ALA A 257 5.39 15.72 4.79
CA ALA A 257 6.46 15.63 5.80
C ALA A 257 6.58 16.93 6.61
N ARG A 258 6.53 18.10 5.97
CA ARG A 258 6.57 19.41 6.65
C ARG A 258 5.35 19.66 7.53
N SER A 259 4.17 19.26 7.08
CA SER A 259 2.93 19.43 7.86
C SER A 259 2.90 18.52 9.10
N THR A 260 3.60 17.38 9.07
CA THR A 260 3.63 16.41 10.18
C THR A 260 4.90 16.52 11.05
N ALA A 261 5.96 17.20 10.60
CA ALA A 261 7.22 17.32 11.32
C ALA A 261 7.10 17.93 12.74
N PRO A 262 6.24 18.93 13.01
CA PRO A 262 6.09 19.47 14.37
C PRO A 262 5.42 18.50 15.36
N LEU A 263 4.80 17.43 14.85
CA LEU A 263 3.98 16.49 15.63
C LEU A 263 4.77 15.25 16.06
N TRP A 264 6.04 15.17 15.69
CA TRP A 264 6.92 14.04 15.99
C TRP A 264 8.30 14.54 16.42
N SER A 265 8.85 13.91 17.47
CA SER A 265 10.22 14.10 17.92
C SER A 265 10.97 12.77 17.92
N PRO A 266 12.26 12.75 17.49
CA PRO A 266 13.07 11.53 17.58
C PRO A 266 13.29 11.02 19.00
N ASN A 267 12.98 11.84 20.02
CA ASN A 267 13.20 11.56 21.42
C ASN A 267 11.92 11.16 22.17
N ASP A 268 10.75 11.21 21.54
CA ASP A 268 9.47 10.73 22.07
C ASP A 268 9.26 9.27 21.64
#